data_be42c4a1e3c934428678f96e2230e20d
#
_entry.id   be42c4a1e3c934428678f96e2230e20d
#
_cell.length_a   1.000
_cell.length_b   1.000
_cell.length_c   1.000
_cell.angle_alpha   90.00
_cell.angle_beta   90.00
_cell.angle_gamma   90.00
#
_symmetry.space_group_name_H-M   'P 1'
#
loop_
_entity.id
_entity.type
_entity.pdbx_description
1 polymer ?
#
loop_
_entity_poly.entity_id
_entity_poly.type
_entity_poly.pdbx_seq_one_letter_code
_entity_poly.pdbx_strand_id
1 'polypeptide(L)'
;MKIAIASGKGGTGKTTLSTNLASYLAESHKVVLTDLDVEEPNSALFLKTELYYQEDKFKMIPQWVEDKCTLCGICQKSCNYHAVIQIMDSIMVFPELCHSCYACSELCPEDALPMIPKKMGELKHMKTDQFDFVESRLIIGEEQAVPLIKQSLEYIDAKFSSDYIKLYDSPPGTSCPVIEATKDADFVILITEPTPFGLNDVILAIETMQELKKDFGVVINRYGIGNDDIIDYCNDKKIPILAKIPNSREIAILYSRGELLYKKLPEVKQELEHIADYILTKKEAAI
;
A
#
# COMPACT_ATOMS: atom_id res chain seq x y z
N MET A 1 2.36 -9.43 13.64
CA MET A 1 1.51 -9.85 12.52
C MET A 1 1.35 -8.69 11.55
N LYS A 2 1.45 -8.94 10.25
CA LYS A 2 1.33 -7.96 9.16
C LYS A 2 0.03 -8.21 8.40
N ILE A 3 -0.82 -7.20 8.28
CA ILE A 3 -2.13 -7.31 7.63
C ILE A 3 -2.25 -6.20 6.60
N ALA A 4 -2.47 -6.56 5.34
CA ALA A 4 -2.71 -5.58 4.29
C ALA A 4 -4.21 -5.46 3.98
N ILE A 5 -4.68 -4.25 3.75
CA ILE A 5 -6.05 -3.96 3.31
C ILE A 5 -5.95 -3.48 1.87
N ALA A 6 -6.50 -4.26 0.94
CA ALA A 6 -6.38 -4.04 -0.48
C ALA A 6 -7.74 -4.08 -1.20
N SER A 7 -7.80 -3.58 -2.42
CA SER A 7 -9.02 -3.64 -3.25
C SER A 7 -8.67 -3.58 -4.73
N GLY A 8 -9.50 -4.16 -5.57
CA GLY A 8 -9.33 -4.12 -7.02
C GLY A 8 -9.48 -2.73 -7.66
N LYS A 9 -10.07 -1.75 -6.96
CA LYS A 9 -10.23 -0.37 -7.44
C LYS A 9 -10.18 0.68 -6.32
N GLY A 10 -10.08 1.95 -6.68
CA GLY A 10 -10.20 3.08 -5.76
C GLY A 10 -11.65 3.30 -5.27
N GLY A 11 -11.82 3.96 -4.13
CA GLY A 11 -13.13 4.37 -3.60
C GLY A 11 -13.96 3.28 -2.92
N THR A 12 -13.46 2.05 -2.76
CA THR A 12 -14.16 0.93 -2.11
C THR A 12 -14.24 1.04 -0.59
N GLY A 13 -13.49 1.97 0.03
CA GLY A 13 -13.47 2.18 1.47
C GLY A 13 -12.28 1.56 2.21
N LYS A 14 -11.17 1.28 1.53
CA LYS A 14 -9.92 0.78 2.16
C LYS A 14 -9.51 1.63 3.35
N THR A 15 -9.28 2.92 3.13
CA THR A 15 -8.84 3.86 4.17
C THR A 15 -9.84 4.00 5.31
N THR A 16 -11.14 3.93 5.00
CA THR A 16 -12.18 3.90 6.04
C THR A 16 -12.06 2.65 6.90
N LEU A 17 -11.86 1.48 6.28
CA LEU A 17 -11.69 0.23 7.00
C LEU A 17 -10.38 0.23 7.80
N SER A 18 -9.25 0.61 7.18
CA SER A 18 -7.93 0.58 7.83
C SER A 18 -7.84 1.50 9.04
N THR A 19 -8.36 2.73 8.95
CA THR A 19 -8.34 3.69 10.06
C THR A 19 -9.26 3.27 11.21
N ASN A 20 -10.46 2.74 10.91
CA ASN A 20 -11.37 2.24 11.91
C ASN A 20 -10.86 0.96 12.58
N LEU A 21 -10.34 0.00 11.79
CA LEU A 21 -9.78 -1.24 12.32
C LEU A 21 -8.53 -1.00 13.16
N ALA A 22 -7.64 -0.08 12.73
CA ALA A 22 -6.47 0.31 13.50
C ALA A 22 -6.85 0.88 14.86
N SER A 23 -7.80 1.83 14.89
CA SER A 23 -8.28 2.45 16.12
C SER A 23 -8.99 1.44 17.04
N TYR A 24 -9.75 0.51 16.48
CA TYR A 24 -10.44 -0.53 17.24
C TYR A 24 -9.44 -1.51 17.87
N LEU A 25 -8.50 -2.03 17.09
CA LEU A 25 -7.47 -2.95 17.60
C LEU A 25 -6.55 -2.30 18.63
N ALA A 26 -6.32 -1.00 18.52
CA ALA A 26 -5.46 -0.25 19.45
C ALA A 26 -6.08 -0.11 20.86
N GLU A 27 -7.37 -0.41 21.04
CA GLU A 27 -8.00 -0.45 22.37
C GLU A 27 -7.40 -1.57 23.27
N SER A 28 -6.80 -2.62 22.66
CA SER A 28 -6.28 -3.78 23.41
C SER A 28 -4.92 -4.29 22.91
N HIS A 29 -4.40 -3.79 21.79
CA HIS A 29 -3.16 -4.26 21.17
C HIS A 29 -2.24 -3.08 20.79
N LYS A 30 -0.94 -3.38 20.62
CA LYS A 30 0.00 -2.45 19.99
C LYS A 30 -0.20 -2.46 18.49
N VAL A 31 -0.53 -1.32 17.91
CA VAL A 31 -0.85 -1.18 16.49
C VAL A 31 0.04 -0.14 15.84
N VAL A 32 0.43 -0.38 14.61
CA VAL A 32 0.91 0.65 13.69
C VAL A 32 0.10 0.57 12.40
N LEU A 33 -0.50 1.68 12.01
CA LEU A 33 -1.13 1.85 10.70
C LEU A 33 -0.13 2.51 9.76
N THR A 34 0.01 1.97 8.55
CA THR A 34 0.86 2.55 7.51
C THR A 34 0.02 2.82 6.28
N ASP A 35 -0.04 4.07 5.86
CA ASP A 35 -0.63 4.46 4.57
C ASP A 35 0.42 4.25 3.48
N LEU A 36 0.20 3.25 2.62
CA LEU A 36 1.05 2.88 1.51
C LEU A 36 0.51 3.36 0.16
N ASP A 37 -0.61 4.11 0.13
CA ASP A 37 -1.05 4.86 -1.04
C ASP A 37 -0.20 6.13 -1.18
N VAL A 38 1.07 5.93 -1.53
CA VAL A 38 2.08 6.98 -1.52
C VAL A 38 1.86 8.08 -2.57
N GLU A 39 0.97 7.85 -3.53
CA GLU A 39 0.56 8.83 -4.53
C GLU A 39 -0.47 9.80 -3.95
N GLU A 40 -1.49 9.28 -3.24
CA GLU A 40 -2.57 10.06 -2.62
C GLU A 40 -2.88 9.59 -1.19
N PRO A 41 -1.92 9.65 -0.24
CA PRO A 41 -2.17 9.24 1.13
C PRO A 41 -3.25 10.12 1.77
N ASN A 42 -4.24 9.48 2.39
CA ASN A 42 -5.42 10.13 2.92
C ASN A 42 -5.88 9.65 4.30
N SER A 43 -5.20 8.66 4.89
CA SER A 43 -5.53 8.11 6.20
C SER A 43 -5.45 9.17 7.31
N ALA A 44 -4.52 10.14 7.21
CA ALA A 44 -4.37 11.22 8.16
C ALA A 44 -5.63 12.10 8.32
N LEU A 45 -6.51 12.15 7.31
CA LEU A 45 -7.77 12.92 7.35
C LEU A 45 -8.75 12.39 8.42
N PHE A 46 -8.61 11.15 8.84
CA PHE A 46 -9.47 10.48 9.83
C PHE A 46 -8.83 10.40 11.22
N LEU A 47 -7.58 10.83 11.35
CA LEU A 47 -6.78 10.65 12.54
C LEU A 47 -6.32 12.00 13.12
N LYS A 48 -6.37 12.13 14.44
CA LYS A 48 -5.69 13.23 15.13
C LYS A 48 -4.26 12.78 15.38
N THR A 49 -3.33 13.39 14.64
CA THR A 49 -1.92 12.98 14.67
C THR A 49 -1.00 14.11 15.10
N GLU A 50 0.07 13.75 15.81
CA GLU A 50 1.21 14.62 16.09
C GLU A 50 2.46 14.07 15.42
N LEU A 51 3.21 14.93 14.71
CA LEU A 51 4.44 14.53 14.05
C LEU A 51 5.50 14.13 15.08
N TYR A 52 5.99 12.89 14.96
CA TYR A 52 7.05 12.35 15.81
C TYR A 52 8.41 12.35 15.10
N TYR A 53 8.45 11.97 13.82
CA TYR A 53 9.66 11.89 13.02
C TYR A 53 9.33 12.08 11.53
N GLN A 54 10.27 12.67 10.79
CA GLN A 54 10.15 12.84 9.34
C GLN A 54 11.52 12.67 8.69
N GLU A 55 11.56 12.05 7.53
CA GLU A 55 12.76 11.94 6.70
C GLU A 55 12.45 11.99 5.21
N ASP A 56 13.40 12.52 4.44
CA ASP A 56 13.36 12.46 2.98
C ASP A 56 13.72 11.05 2.48
N LYS A 57 13.03 10.59 1.46
CA LYS A 57 13.29 9.31 0.81
C LYS A 57 13.87 9.51 -0.59
N PHE A 58 14.82 8.66 -0.96
CA PHE A 58 15.60 8.81 -2.15
C PHE A 58 15.56 7.53 -3.01
N LYS A 59 15.61 7.72 -4.33
CA LYS A 59 15.96 6.68 -5.28
C LYS A 59 17.33 6.98 -5.89
N MET A 60 18.03 5.96 -6.36
CA MET A 60 19.32 6.12 -7.00
C MET A 60 19.12 6.27 -8.51
N ILE A 61 19.75 7.28 -9.10
CA ILE A 61 19.72 7.52 -10.53
C ILE A 61 21.16 7.63 -11.07
N PRO A 62 21.44 7.25 -12.31
CA PRO A 62 22.76 7.45 -12.89
C PRO A 62 23.02 8.92 -13.19
N GLN A 63 24.25 9.37 -12.95
CA GLN A 63 24.76 10.66 -13.37
C GLN A 63 25.85 10.46 -14.41
N TRP A 64 25.69 11.06 -15.60
CA TRP A 64 26.70 10.98 -16.63
C TRP A 64 27.93 11.82 -16.30
N VAL A 65 29.11 11.20 -16.42
CA VAL A 65 30.42 11.84 -16.29
C VAL A 65 31.11 11.83 -17.67
N GLU A 66 31.06 12.96 -18.35
CA GLU A 66 31.51 13.13 -19.74
C GLU A 66 32.96 12.70 -19.91
N ASP A 67 33.87 13.21 -19.07
CA ASP A 67 35.33 12.98 -19.18
C ASP A 67 35.73 11.48 -19.08
N LYS A 68 34.85 10.63 -18.56
CA LYS A 68 35.07 9.18 -18.45
C LYS A 68 34.44 8.40 -19.61
N CYS A 69 33.50 8.99 -20.33
CA CYS A 69 32.64 8.28 -21.25
C CYS A 69 33.30 8.06 -22.62
N THR A 70 33.39 6.79 -23.02
CA THR A 70 33.87 6.41 -24.39
C THR A 70 32.74 6.30 -25.40
N LEU A 71 31.51 6.66 -25.07
CA LEU A 71 30.33 6.60 -25.93
C LEU A 71 30.05 5.22 -26.52
N CYS A 72 30.39 4.15 -25.81
CA CYS A 72 30.25 2.75 -26.25
C CYS A 72 28.78 2.27 -26.40
N GLY A 73 27.80 3.01 -25.86
CA GLY A 73 26.37 2.74 -25.97
C GLY A 73 25.84 1.58 -25.15
N ILE A 74 26.64 0.94 -24.29
CA ILE A 74 26.23 -0.21 -23.45
C ILE A 74 25.10 0.21 -22.50
N CYS A 75 25.20 1.39 -21.87
CA CYS A 75 24.21 1.90 -20.93
C CYS A 75 22.80 2.06 -21.56
N GLN A 76 22.73 2.55 -22.80
CA GLN A 76 21.48 2.66 -23.54
C GLN A 76 20.91 1.27 -23.87
N LYS A 77 21.76 0.33 -24.33
CA LYS A 77 21.32 -1.03 -24.70
C LYS A 77 20.82 -1.83 -23.50
N SER A 78 21.38 -1.59 -22.31
CA SER A 78 21.01 -2.30 -21.08
C SER A 78 19.80 -1.70 -20.38
N CYS A 79 19.36 -0.50 -20.76
CA CYS A 79 18.23 0.18 -20.12
C CYS A 79 16.89 -0.23 -20.73
N ASN A 80 16.18 -1.17 -20.09
CA ASN A 80 14.85 -1.61 -20.54
C ASN A 80 13.77 -0.52 -20.44
N TYR A 81 14.03 0.53 -19.67
CA TYR A 81 13.09 1.63 -19.41
C TYR A 81 13.37 2.88 -20.25
N HIS A 82 14.38 2.82 -21.14
CA HIS A 82 14.81 3.96 -21.94
C HIS A 82 15.14 5.23 -21.12
N ALA A 83 15.51 5.04 -19.85
CA ALA A 83 15.91 6.13 -18.97
C ALA A 83 17.31 6.68 -19.27
N VAL A 84 18.10 5.99 -20.08
CA VAL A 84 19.44 6.40 -20.53
C VAL A 84 19.48 6.25 -22.04
N ILE A 85 19.71 7.35 -22.75
CA ILE A 85 19.84 7.36 -24.21
C ILE A 85 21.10 8.11 -24.63
N GLN A 86 21.71 7.66 -25.71
CA GLN A 86 22.83 8.33 -26.35
C GLN A 86 22.32 9.17 -27.53
N ILE A 87 22.66 10.45 -27.53
CA ILE A 87 22.35 11.38 -28.62
C ILE A 87 23.64 12.03 -29.05
N MET A 88 24.10 11.70 -30.26
CA MET A 88 25.42 12.14 -30.79
C MET A 88 26.56 11.84 -29.77
N ASP A 89 27.18 12.86 -29.25
CA ASP A 89 28.32 12.77 -28.32
C ASP A 89 27.93 12.95 -26.86
N SER A 90 26.66 12.71 -26.53
CA SER A 90 26.12 12.94 -25.18
C SER A 90 25.28 11.79 -24.72
N ILE A 91 25.28 11.55 -23.40
CA ILE A 91 24.36 10.63 -22.73
C ILE A 91 23.33 11.46 -21.96
N MET A 92 22.07 11.26 -22.31
CA MET A 92 20.94 11.86 -21.59
C MET A 92 20.34 10.84 -20.61
N VAL A 93 20.10 11.30 -19.39
CA VAL A 93 19.43 10.53 -18.34
C VAL A 93 18.07 11.15 -18.06
N PHE A 94 17.03 10.32 -18.04
CA PHE A 94 15.66 10.68 -17.68
C PHE A 94 15.34 10.09 -16.31
N PRO A 95 15.51 10.87 -15.23
CA PRO A 95 15.33 10.38 -13.86
C PRO A 95 13.93 9.83 -13.58
N GLU A 96 12.91 10.38 -14.23
CA GLU A 96 11.50 9.98 -14.08
C GLU A 96 11.26 8.56 -14.59
N LEU A 97 11.99 8.13 -15.65
CA LEU A 97 11.93 6.80 -16.22
C LEU A 97 12.87 5.79 -15.52
N CYS A 98 13.76 6.26 -14.64
CA CYS A 98 14.79 5.42 -14.03
C CYS A 98 14.23 4.57 -12.89
N HIS A 99 14.29 3.26 -13.03
CA HIS A 99 13.87 2.27 -12.02
C HIS A 99 14.95 1.88 -11.00
N SER A 100 16.06 2.61 -10.94
CA SER A 100 17.15 2.34 -9.98
C SER A 100 17.68 0.89 -10.03
N CYS A 101 17.71 0.28 -11.22
CA CYS A 101 18.16 -1.11 -11.39
C CYS A 101 19.66 -1.29 -11.48
N TYR A 102 20.42 -0.22 -11.51
CA TYR A 102 21.89 -0.14 -11.59
C TYR A 102 22.53 -0.71 -12.87
N ALA A 103 21.79 -1.32 -13.77
CA ALA A 103 22.35 -1.99 -14.96
C ALA A 103 23.27 -1.09 -15.80
N CYS A 104 22.91 0.17 -16.02
CA CYS A 104 23.73 1.12 -16.80
C CYS A 104 25.01 1.55 -16.06
N SER A 105 25.03 1.52 -14.73
CA SER A 105 26.20 1.82 -13.90
C SER A 105 27.13 0.63 -13.84
N GLU A 106 26.63 -0.54 -13.45
CA GLU A 106 27.40 -1.77 -13.25
C GLU A 106 28.01 -2.32 -14.54
N LEU A 107 27.34 -2.10 -15.69
CA LEU A 107 27.83 -2.56 -17.00
C LEU A 107 28.71 -1.52 -17.71
N CYS A 108 28.94 -0.35 -17.10
CA CYS A 108 29.78 0.69 -17.70
C CYS A 108 31.27 0.35 -17.50
N PRO A 109 32.04 0.08 -18.58
CA PRO A 109 33.44 -0.31 -18.44
C PRO A 109 34.36 0.82 -17.93
N GLU A 110 33.89 2.07 -18.00
CA GLU A 110 34.65 3.26 -17.65
C GLU A 110 34.13 3.95 -16.37
N ASP A 111 33.19 3.34 -15.66
CA ASP A 111 32.52 3.95 -14.48
C ASP A 111 32.00 5.37 -14.76
N ALA A 112 31.50 5.61 -15.98
CA ALA A 112 31.04 6.91 -16.43
C ALA A 112 29.60 7.24 -16.03
N LEU A 113 28.91 6.33 -15.29
CA LEU A 113 27.52 6.49 -14.84
C LEU A 113 27.38 6.11 -13.35
N PRO A 114 28.10 6.81 -12.43
CA PRO A 114 27.89 6.60 -10.99
C PRO A 114 26.44 6.88 -10.59
N MET A 115 25.93 6.13 -9.63
CA MET A 115 24.58 6.33 -9.11
C MET A 115 24.60 7.39 -8.01
N ILE A 116 23.68 8.36 -8.13
CA ILE A 116 23.51 9.44 -7.14
C ILE A 116 22.08 9.41 -6.55
N PRO A 117 21.88 9.87 -5.29
CA PRO A 117 20.57 9.95 -4.71
C PRO A 117 19.76 11.10 -5.31
N LYS A 118 18.50 10.80 -5.75
CA LYS A 118 17.48 11.80 -6.12
C LYS A 118 16.33 11.67 -5.14
N LYS A 119 15.92 12.78 -4.50
CA LYS A 119 14.74 12.79 -3.64
C LYS A 119 13.52 12.34 -4.44
N MET A 120 12.77 11.38 -3.89
CA MET A 120 11.56 10.83 -4.50
C MET A 120 10.31 11.08 -3.68
N GLY A 121 10.45 11.29 -2.39
CA GLY A 121 9.33 11.44 -1.47
C GLY A 121 9.79 11.77 -0.06
N GLU A 122 8.84 11.67 0.85
CA GLU A 122 9.06 11.81 2.29
C GLU A 122 8.30 10.73 3.06
N LEU A 123 8.81 10.36 4.22
CA LEU A 123 8.15 9.51 5.19
C LEU A 123 7.92 10.30 6.47
N LYS A 124 6.69 10.25 6.98
CA LYS A 124 6.29 10.83 8.27
C LYS A 124 5.82 9.73 9.21
N HIS A 125 6.42 9.66 10.37
CA HIS A 125 5.94 8.88 11.49
C HIS A 125 5.24 9.83 12.46
N MET A 126 3.99 9.58 12.69
CA MET A 126 3.10 10.37 13.54
C MET A 126 2.56 9.49 14.66
N LYS A 127 2.14 10.12 15.74
CA LYS A 127 1.45 9.44 16.85
C LYS A 127 0.03 9.91 16.94
N THR A 128 -0.87 8.97 17.18
CA THR A 128 -2.21 9.25 17.67
C THR A 128 -2.26 9.05 19.19
N ASP A 129 -3.40 9.28 19.81
CA ASP A 129 -3.60 9.00 21.24
C ASP A 129 -3.48 7.50 21.57
N GLN A 130 -3.62 6.60 20.57
CA GLN A 130 -3.77 5.16 20.79
C GLN A 130 -2.74 4.30 20.04
N PHE A 131 -2.22 4.76 18.89
CA PHE A 131 -1.34 3.95 18.04
C PHE A 131 -0.38 4.83 17.22
N ASP A 132 0.64 4.18 16.67
CA ASP A 132 1.58 4.82 15.74
C ASP A 132 1.03 4.82 14.32
N PHE A 133 1.18 5.94 13.62
CA PHE A 133 0.75 6.09 12.23
C PHE A 133 1.94 6.52 11.36
N VAL A 134 2.14 5.83 10.23
CA VAL A 134 3.18 6.15 9.26
C VAL A 134 2.55 6.44 7.91
N GLU A 135 2.96 7.53 7.30
CA GLU A 135 2.54 7.96 5.98
C GLU A 135 3.78 8.23 5.13
N SER A 136 3.75 7.81 3.87
CA SER A 136 4.77 8.22 2.91
C SER A 136 4.11 8.85 1.70
N ARG A 137 4.75 9.89 1.16
CA ARG A 137 4.21 10.65 0.03
C ARG A 137 5.28 10.90 -1.02
N LEU A 138 4.97 10.61 -2.27
CA LEU A 138 5.79 10.98 -3.42
C LEU A 138 5.80 12.50 -3.62
N ILE A 139 6.92 13.04 -4.11
CA ILE A 139 6.94 14.42 -4.61
C ILE A 139 6.18 14.51 -5.93
N ILE A 140 5.64 15.69 -6.21
CA ILE A 140 4.92 15.96 -7.46
C ILE A 140 5.83 15.67 -8.66
N GLY A 141 5.32 14.88 -9.61
CA GLY A 141 6.03 14.48 -10.83
C GLY A 141 6.89 13.21 -10.69
N GLU A 142 6.91 12.56 -9.53
CA GLU A 142 7.47 11.22 -9.37
C GLU A 142 6.38 10.16 -9.56
N GLU A 143 6.61 9.20 -10.47
CA GLU A 143 5.60 8.20 -10.87
C GLU A 143 5.87 6.81 -10.26
N GLN A 144 7.01 6.62 -9.59
CA GLN A 144 7.43 5.31 -9.12
C GLN A 144 7.10 5.08 -7.65
N ALA A 145 5.93 4.55 -7.38
CA ALA A 145 5.45 4.26 -6.03
C ALA A 145 6.23 3.13 -5.34
N VAL A 146 6.58 2.06 -6.07
CA VAL A 146 7.17 0.83 -5.51
C VAL A 146 8.43 1.05 -4.65
N PRO A 147 9.44 1.85 -5.08
CA PRO A 147 10.61 2.08 -4.24
C PRO A 147 10.30 2.81 -2.92
N LEU A 148 9.31 3.71 -2.91
CA LEU A 148 8.90 4.40 -1.68
C LEU A 148 8.12 3.47 -0.75
N ILE A 149 7.20 2.65 -1.28
CA ILE A 149 6.46 1.62 -0.52
C ILE A 149 7.47 0.67 0.14
N LYS A 150 8.47 0.19 -0.59
CA LYS A 150 9.51 -0.68 -0.06
C LYS A 150 10.27 -0.04 1.10
N GLN A 151 10.75 1.20 0.95
CA GLN A 151 11.44 1.94 2.00
C GLN A 151 10.54 2.20 3.23
N SER A 152 9.24 2.37 3.02
CA SER A 152 8.26 2.51 4.11
C SER A 152 8.10 1.21 4.89
N LEU A 153 7.99 0.07 4.21
CA LEU A 153 7.93 -1.25 4.85
C LEU A 153 9.23 -1.59 5.60
N GLU A 154 10.39 -1.27 5.04
CA GLU A 154 11.70 -1.42 5.70
C GLU A 154 11.77 -0.58 6.99
N TYR A 155 11.28 0.66 6.96
CA TYR A 155 11.19 1.51 8.16
C TYR A 155 10.29 0.87 9.23
N ILE A 156 9.11 0.39 8.84
CA ILE A 156 8.15 -0.26 9.76
C ILE A 156 8.77 -1.51 10.38
N ASP A 157 9.47 -2.32 9.60
CA ASP A 157 10.08 -3.55 10.09
C ASP A 157 11.26 -3.29 11.04
N ALA A 158 12.03 -2.24 10.79
CA ALA A 158 13.12 -1.82 11.66
C ALA A 158 12.64 -1.16 12.96
N LYS A 159 11.51 -0.43 12.91
CA LYS A 159 11.05 0.39 14.03
C LYS A 159 10.11 -0.34 14.98
N PHE A 160 9.27 -1.25 14.46
CA PHE A 160 8.21 -1.92 15.23
C PHE A 160 8.48 -3.42 15.32
N SER A 161 8.54 -3.92 16.53
CA SER A 161 8.79 -5.33 16.85
C SER A 161 7.62 -6.26 16.44
N SER A 162 7.81 -7.56 16.58
CA SER A 162 6.82 -8.59 16.18
C SER A 162 5.55 -8.62 17.04
N ASP A 163 5.55 -7.99 18.22
CA ASP A 163 4.37 -7.87 19.09
C ASP A 163 3.34 -6.85 18.58
N TYR A 164 3.74 -5.95 17.66
CA TYR A 164 2.81 -5.06 17.00
C TYR A 164 1.94 -5.77 15.95
N ILE A 165 0.68 -5.34 15.85
CA ILE A 165 -0.15 -5.55 14.66
C ILE A 165 0.18 -4.42 13.69
N LYS A 166 0.77 -4.78 12.54
CA LYS A 166 1.14 -3.85 11.47
C LYS A 166 0.04 -3.88 10.41
N LEU A 167 -0.73 -2.80 10.31
CA LEU A 167 -1.79 -2.64 9.31
C LEU A 167 -1.28 -1.80 8.14
N TYR A 168 -1.52 -2.27 6.92
CA TYR A 168 -1.11 -1.61 5.69
C TYR A 168 -2.35 -1.19 4.89
N ASP A 169 -2.59 0.11 4.74
CA ASP A 169 -3.56 0.65 3.79
C ASP A 169 -2.91 0.68 2.40
N SER A 170 -3.23 -0.30 1.57
CA SER A 170 -2.57 -0.51 0.28
C SER A 170 -3.07 0.47 -0.79
N PRO A 171 -2.28 0.76 -1.83
CA PRO A 171 -2.76 1.44 -3.02
C PRO A 171 -3.95 0.69 -3.66
N PRO A 172 -4.77 1.36 -4.49
CA PRO A 172 -5.84 0.71 -5.22
C PRO A 172 -5.33 -0.12 -6.41
N GLY A 173 -6.14 -1.11 -6.83
CA GLY A 173 -5.89 -1.91 -8.02
C GLY A 173 -5.16 -3.22 -7.76
N THR A 174 -4.52 -3.78 -8.81
CA THR A 174 -3.79 -5.05 -8.80
C THR A 174 -2.38 -4.93 -9.38
N SER A 175 -1.87 -3.71 -9.49
CA SER A 175 -0.57 -3.38 -10.08
C SER A 175 0.61 -3.58 -9.12
N CYS A 176 1.84 -3.35 -9.61
CA CYS A 176 3.06 -3.52 -8.82
C CYS A 176 3.06 -2.86 -7.43
N PRO A 177 2.51 -1.64 -7.22
CA PRO A 177 2.39 -1.06 -5.88
C PRO A 177 1.60 -1.92 -4.89
N VAL A 178 0.47 -2.50 -5.33
CA VAL A 178 -0.34 -3.39 -4.48
C VAL A 178 0.41 -4.69 -4.15
N ILE A 179 1.07 -5.26 -5.16
CA ILE A 179 1.91 -6.46 -4.97
C ILE A 179 2.98 -6.18 -3.93
N GLU A 180 3.69 -5.04 -4.04
CA GLU A 180 4.71 -4.65 -3.07
C GLU A 180 4.14 -4.47 -1.66
N ALA A 181 2.98 -3.81 -1.53
CA ALA A 181 2.31 -3.58 -0.25
C ALA A 181 1.80 -4.87 0.43
N THR A 182 1.50 -5.92 -0.36
CA THR A 182 0.87 -7.16 0.14
C THR A 182 1.80 -8.37 0.22
N LYS A 183 2.93 -8.36 -0.52
CA LYS A 183 3.81 -9.55 -0.65
C LYS A 183 4.32 -10.13 0.68
N ASP A 184 4.58 -9.27 1.67
CA ASP A 184 5.09 -9.67 2.99
C ASP A 184 4.01 -9.70 4.08
N ALA A 185 2.74 -9.49 3.71
CA ALA A 185 1.62 -9.60 4.64
C ALA A 185 1.36 -11.06 5.03
N ASP A 186 1.05 -11.29 6.31
CA ASP A 186 0.62 -12.59 6.82
C ASP A 186 -0.83 -12.88 6.42
N PHE A 187 -1.64 -11.83 6.26
CA PHE A 187 -3.03 -11.90 5.86
C PHE A 187 -3.45 -10.68 5.06
N VAL A 188 -4.32 -10.85 4.05
CA VAL A 188 -4.83 -9.75 3.23
C VAL A 188 -6.35 -9.65 3.37
N ILE A 189 -6.85 -8.46 3.68
CA ILE A 189 -8.27 -8.13 3.67
C ILE A 189 -8.59 -7.48 2.33
N LEU A 190 -9.39 -8.16 1.51
CA LEU A 190 -9.87 -7.61 0.23
C LEU A 190 -11.20 -6.92 0.44
N ILE A 191 -11.26 -5.59 0.24
CA ILE A 191 -12.52 -4.85 0.36
C ILE A 191 -13.13 -4.57 -1.00
N THR A 192 -14.43 -4.80 -1.12
CA THR A 192 -15.19 -4.60 -2.36
C THR A 192 -16.60 -4.05 -2.09
N GLU A 193 -17.33 -3.71 -3.14
CA GLU A 193 -18.73 -3.25 -3.10
C GLU A 193 -19.63 -4.24 -3.85
N PRO A 194 -20.90 -4.46 -3.43
CA PRO A 194 -21.81 -5.42 -4.05
C PRO A 194 -22.42 -4.85 -5.35
N THR A 195 -21.55 -4.63 -6.34
CA THR A 195 -21.91 -4.15 -7.68
C THR A 195 -21.25 -5.05 -8.74
N PRO A 196 -21.78 -5.11 -9.98
CA PRO A 196 -21.14 -5.90 -11.04
C PRO A 196 -19.67 -5.52 -11.30
N PHE A 197 -19.33 -4.24 -11.23
CA PHE A 197 -17.94 -3.78 -11.33
C PHE A 197 -17.12 -4.23 -10.11
N GLY A 198 -17.69 -4.11 -8.89
CA GLY A 198 -17.03 -4.57 -7.67
C GLY A 198 -16.75 -6.08 -7.66
N LEU A 199 -17.65 -6.89 -8.25
CA LEU A 199 -17.42 -8.33 -8.43
C LEU A 199 -16.22 -8.58 -9.35
N ASN A 200 -16.19 -7.94 -10.53
CA ASN A 200 -15.07 -8.11 -11.46
C ASN A 200 -13.73 -7.69 -10.82
N ASP A 201 -13.71 -6.56 -10.15
CA ASP A 201 -12.50 -6.03 -9.53
C ASP A 201 -12.00 -6.91 -8.37
N VAL A 202 -12.91 -7.47 -7.56
CA VAL A 202 -12.51 -8.39 -6.49
C VAL A 202 -12.03 -9.73 -7.01
N ILE A 203 -12.58 -10.23 -8.11
CA ILE A 203 -12.09 -11.45 -8.76
C ILE A 203 -10.64 -11.28 -9.18
N LEU A 204 -10.27 -10.19 -9.84
CA LEU A 204 -8.90 -9.89 -10.23
C LEU A 204 -7.97 -9.77 -9.01
N ALA A 205 -8.44 -9.13 -7.93
CA ALA A 205 -7.67 -9.03 -6.70
C ALA A 205 -7.47 -10.41 -6.03
N ILE A 206 -8.49 -11.26 -6.01
CA ILE A 206 -8.44 -12.64 -5.50
C ILE A 206 -7.42 -13.47 -6.29
N GLU A 207 -7.47 -13.42 -7.62
CA GLU A 207 -6.52 -14.12 -8.49
C GLU A 207 -5.08 -13.67 -8.20
N THR A 208 -4.88 -12.36 -8.05
CA THR A 208 -3.56 -11.80 -7.68
C THR A 208 -3.08 -12.36 -6.33
N MET A 209 -3.94 -12.40 -5.30
CA MET A 209 -3.56 -12.95 -3.99
C MET A 209 -3.29 -14.45 -4.05
N GLN A 210 -4.02 -15.20 -4.88
CA GLN A 210 -3.78 -16.63 -5.10
C GLN A 210 -2.43 -16.88 -5.78
N GLU A 211 -2.09 -16.10 -6.81
CA GLU A 211 -0.76 -16.18 -7.46
C GLU A 211 0.37 -15.86 -6.48
N LEU A 212 0.17 -14.88 -5.61
CA LEU A 212 1.11 -14.53 -4.54
C LEU A 212 1.10 -15.53 -3.37
N LYS A 213 0.20 -16.53 -3.39
CA LYS A 213 0.00 -17.53 -2.32
C LYS A 213 -0.26 -16.88 -0.96
N LYS A 214 -1.08 -15.83 -0.93
CA LYS A 214 -1.45 -15.13 0.29
C LYS A 214 -2.74 -15.68 0.87
N ASP A 215 -2.80 -15.78 2.20
CA ASP A 215 -4.05 -15.97 2.93
C ASP A 215 -4.85 -14.67 2.88
N PHE A 216 -6.13 -14.76 2.53
CA PHE A 216 -6.99 -13.58 2.43
C PHE A 216 -8.45 -13.88 2.80
N GLY A 217 -9.20 -12.81 3.03
CA GLY A 217 -10.65 -12.82 3.20
C GLY A 217 -11.27 -11.56 2.64
N VAL A 218 -12.58 -11.58 2.42
CA VAL A 218 -13.32 -10.50 1.75
C VAL A 218 -14.16 -9.72 2.74
N VAL A 219 -14.12 -8.39 2.67
CA VAL A 219 -15.05 -7.47 3.32
C VAL A 219 -15.93 -6.84 2.25
N ILE A 220 -17.25 -6.97 2.42
CA ILE A 220 -18.23 -6.34 1.52
C ILE A 220 -18.66 -5.01 2.15
N ASN A 221 -18.17 -3.92 1.58
CA ASN A 221 -18.57 -2.58 1.98
C ASN A 221 -19.83 -2.13 1.22
N ARG A 222 -20.55 -1.16 1.74
CA ARG A 222 -21.83 -0.68 1.19
C ARG A 222 -22.85 -1.79 0.96
N TYR A 223 -22.85 -2.78 1.85
CA TYR A 223 -23.79 -3.89 1.76
C TYR A 223 -25.23 -3.39 1.72
N GLY A 224 -26.03 -3.94 0.79
CA GLY A 224 -27.41 -3.57 0.57
C GLY A 224 -27.69 -2.63 -0.63
N ILE A 225 -26.64 -2.17 -1.37
CA ILE A 225 -26.86 -1.34 -2.59
C ILE A 225 -26.95 -2.13 -3.89
N GLY A 226 -26.57 -3.42 -3.88
CA GLY A 226 -26.49 -4.27 -5.06
C GLY A 226 -27.16 -5.60 -4.85
N ASN A 227 -26.63 -6.62 -5.52
CA ASN A 227 -27.06 -8.00 -5.46
C ASN A 227 -26.09 -8.86 -4.62
N ASP A 228 -26.40 -10.15 -4.50
CA ASP A 228 -25.60 -11.10 -3.71
C ASP A 228 -24.52 -11.84 -4.53
N ASP A 229 -24.26 -11.45 -5.78
CA ASP A 229 -23.31 -12.14 -6.68
C ASP A 229 -21.92 -12.32 -6.06
N ILE A 230 -21.45 -11.33 -5.28
CA ILE A 230 -20.15 -11.43 -4.56
C ILE A 230 -20.22 -12.48 -3.45
N ILE A 231 -21.35 -12.56 -2.75
CA ILE A 231 -21.58 -13.57 -1.69
C ILE A 231 -21.58 -14.96 -2.32
N ASP A 232 -22.33 -15.13 -3.40
CA ASP A 232 -22.43 -16.40 -4.11
C ASP A 232 -21.07 -16.84 -4.64
N TYR A 233 -20.31 -15.91 -5.26
CA TYR A 233 -18.95 -16.18 -5.71
C TYR A 233 -18.02 -16.61 -4.57
N CYS A 234 -18.04 -15.89 -3.44
CA CYS A 234 -17.21 -16.24 -2.29
C CYS A 234 -17.61 -17.62 -1.71
N ASN A 235 -18.90 -17.93 -1.63
CA ASN A 235 -19.39 -19.21 -1.14
C ASN A 235 -18.95 -20.37 -2.07
N ASP A 236 -19.11 -20.21 -3.37
CA ASP A 236 -18.71 -21.22 -4.37
C ASP A 236 -17.20 -21.50 -4.34
N LYS A 237 -16.40 -20.45 -4.14
CA LYS A 237 -14.94 -20.56 -4.05
C LYS A 237 -14.43 -20.85 -2.63
N LYS A 238 -15.32 -20.95 -1.64
CA LYS A 238 -14.96 -21.14 -0.21
C LYS A 238 -14.03 -20.05 0.34
N ILE A 239 -14.25 -18.81 -0.11
CA ILE A 239 -13.50 -17.64 0.35
C ILE A 239 -14.21 -17.07 1.58
N PRO A 240 -13.51 -16.82 2.70
CA PRO A 240 -14.15 -16.29 3.89
C PRO A 240 -14.63 -14.85 3.67
N ILE A 241 -15.90 -14.59 3.98
CA ILE A 241 -16.47 -13.24 4.09
C ILE A 241 -16.29 -12.83 5.54
N LEU A 242 -15.44 -11.84 5.79
CA LEU A 242 -15.05 -11.40 7.13
C LEU A 242 -16.09 -10.46 7.75
N ALA A 243 -16.70 -9.61 6.92
CA ALA A 243 -17.67 -8.62 7.37
C ALA A 243 -18.52 -8.09 6.21
N LYS A 244 -19.69 -7.51 6.57
CA LYS A 244 -20.62 -6.85 5.65
C LYS A 244 -20.98 -5.48 6.21
N ILE A 245 -20.18 -4.45 5.86
CA ILE A 245 -20.41 -3.09 6.32
C ILE A 245 -21.62 -2.50 5.59
N PRO A 246 -22.69 -2.06 6.31
CA PRO A 246 -23.91 -1.61 5.68
C PRO A 246 -23.72 -0.32 4.89
N ASN A 247 -24.55 -0.14 3.86
CA ASN A 247 -24.68 1.15 3.20
C ASN A 247 -25.67 2.02 3.95
N SER A 248 -25.22 3.09 4.59
CA SER A 248 -26.10 4.04 5.26
C SER A 248 -25.68 5.49 5.04
N ARG A 249 -26.69 6.39 5.10
CA ARG A 249 -26.46 7.83 5.01
C ARG A 249 -25.63 8.34 6.20
N GLU A 250 -25.77 7.71 7.34
CA GLU A 250 -25.06 8.10 8.56
C GLU A 250 -23.55 7.79 8.43
N ILE A 251 -23.19 6.65 7.86
CA ILE A 251 -21.80 6.32 7.51
C ILE A 251 -21.22 7.40 6.59
N ALA A 252 -21.95 7.80 5.53
CA ALA A 252 -21.48 8.82 4.60
C ALA A 252 -21.29 10.20 5.27
N ILE A 253 -22.16 10.58 6.20
CA ILE A 253 -22.03 11.82 6.96
C ILE A 253 -20.81 11.80 7.87
N LEU A 254 -20.58 10.73 8.63
CA LEU A 254 -19.43 10.60 9.51
C LEU A 254 -18.13 10.57 8.71
N TYR A 255 -18.10 9.81 7.62
CA TYR A 255 -16.98 9.77 6.68
C TYR A 255 -16.62 11.17 6.17
N SER A 256 -17.60 11.95 5.70
CA SER A 256 -17.37 13.31 5.18
C SER A 256 -16.84 14.31 6.23
N ARG A 257 -16.94 13.97 7.51
CA ARG A 257 -16.40 14.74 8.64
C ARG A 257 -15.06 14.24 9.13
N GLY A 258 -14.51 13.19 8.52
CA GLY A 258 -13.28 12.55 8.99
C GLY A 258 -13.44 11.85 10.35
N GLU A 259 -14.66 11.40 10.69
CA GLU A 259 -14.93 10.80 11.98
C GLU A 259 -14.84 9.26 11.90
N LEU A 260 -14.27 8.63 12.96
CA LEU A 260 -14.24 7.18 13.07
C LEU A 260 -15.65 6.63 13.29
N LEU A 261 -16.06 5.72 12.42
CA LEU A 261 -17.41 5.19 12.34
C LEU A 261 -17.77 4.32 13.56
N TYR A 262 -16.88 3.41 13.95
CA TYR A 262 -17.16 2.41 14.99
C TYR A 262 -17.46 3.01 16.37
N LYS A 263 -16.96 4.21 16.64
CA LYS A 263 -17.23 4.93 17.91
C LYS A 263 -18.66 5.42 18.03
N LYS A 264 -19.39 5.51 16.91
CA LYS A 264 -20.76 6.07 16.85
C LYS A 264 -21.79 5.09 16.34
N LEU A 265 -21.37 4.07 15.56
CA LEU A 265 -22.26 3.13 14.91
C LEU A 265 -21.98 1.71 15.43
N PRO A 266 -22.85 1.17 16.32
CA PRO A 266 -22.69 -0.16 16.88
C PRO A 266 -22.62 -1.27 15.82
N GLU A 267 -23.37 -1.14 14.71
CA GLU A 267 -23.36 -2.08 13.61
C GLU A 267 -21.99 -2.14 12.93
N VAL A 268 -21.30 -1.00 12.75
CA VAL A 268 -19.93 -0.98 12.21
C VAL A 268 -18.95 -1.57 13.22
N LYS A 269 -19.14 -1.28 14.52
CA LYS A 269 -18.31 -1.86 15.57
C LYS A 269 -18.37 -3.38 15.56
N GLN A 270 -19.57 -3.96 15.46
CA GLN A 270 -19.79 -5.40 15.40
C GLN A 270 -19.05 -6.03 14.18
N GLU A 271 -19.10 -5.39 13.02
CA GLU A 271 -18.39 -5.89 11.85
C GLU A 271 -16.86 -5.83 12.02
N LEU A 272 -16.32 -4.81 12.71
CA LEU A 272 -14.90 -4.77 13.05
C LEU A 272 -14.51 -5.83 14.09
N GLU A 273 -15.39 -6.16 15.04
CA GLU A 273 -15.20 -7.25 15.98
C GLU A 273 -15.04 -8.59 15.24
N HIS A 274 -15.92 -8.88 14.28
CA HIS A 274 -15.81 -10.09 13.46
C HIS A 274 -14.47 -10.16 12.70
N ILE A 275 -14.02 -9.05 12.10
CA ILE A 275 -12.73 -8.99 11.42
C ILE A 275 -11.58 -9.22 12.41
N ALA A 276 -11.60 -8.53 13.56
CA ALA A 276 -10.56 -8.64 14.57
C ALA A 276 -10.45 -10.05 15.14
N ASP A 277 -11.57 -10.67 15.50
CA ASP A 277 -11.61 -12.04 16.03
C ASP A 277 -11.04 -13.05 15.02
N TYR A 278 -11.41 -12.92 13.75
CA TYR A 278 -10.86 -13.78 12.69
C TYR A 278 -9.34 -13.65 12.57
N ILE A 279 -8.83 -12.42 12.55
CA ILE A 279 -7.40 -12.13 12.41
C ILE A 279 -6.62 -12.63 13.65
N LEU A 280 -7.13 -12.37 14.84
CA LEU A 280 -6.47 -12.76 16.09
C LEU A 280 -6.42 -14.28 16.26
N THR A 281 -7.49 -14.99 15.90
CA THR A 281 -7.50 -16.46 15.85
C THR A 281 -6.45 -17.01 14.89
N LYS A 282 -6.29 -16.41 13.72
CA LYS A 282 -5.22 -16.77 12.77
C LYS A 282 -3.83 -16.52 13.34
N LYS A 283 -3.64 -15.43 14.08
CA LYS A 283 -2.35 -15.12 14.73
C LYS A 283 -1.96 -16.18 15.77
N GLU A 284 -2.91 -16.64 16.57
CA GLU A 284 -2.68 -17.68 17.58
C GLU A 284 -2.36 -19.05 16.96
N ALA A 285 -2.99 -19.37 15.82
CA ALA A 285 -2.74 -20.63 15.11
C ALA A 285 -1.38 -20.69 14.39
N ALA A 286 -0.71 -19.55 14.20
CA ALA A 286 0.58 -19.44 13.54
C ALA A 286 1.79 -19.46 14.50
N ILE A 287 1.53 -19.48 15.83
CA ILE A 287 2.52 -19.58 16.91
C ILE A 287 2.64 -21.03 17.35
#